data_5de546bd6959f1c7d06c882dd2fee826
#
_entry.id   5de546bd6959f1c7d06c882dd2fee826
#
_cell.length_a   1.000
_cell.length_b   1.000
_cell.length_c   1.000
_cell.angle_alpha   90.00
_cell.angle_beta   90.00
_cell.angle_gamma   90.00
#
_symmetry.space_group_name_H-M   'P 1'
#
loop_
_entity.id
_entity.type
_entity.pdbx_description
1 polymer ?
#
loop_
_entity_poly.entity_id
_entity_poly.type
_entity_poly.pdbx_seq_one_letter_code
_entity_poly.pdbx_strand_id
1 'polypeptide(L)'
;LGDSDLVQTGDICLAIGAPLGYSQSVTQGIVSATSRSEPGMSNISDFIQTDAAINQGNSGGPLVNIYGEIIGINTWIASQSGGSQGLGFAIPINNVKKAIDAFIKDGKVTYGWLGVSMYEISDSMKKDLGLEGKNGAFVAELYIKSPADKGGIKPGDYIVEVNGKAVKDVNQLMRDVGGLQAGTTAKIGVIRGGKRIPDITVKIEARAKDIDSQSGKFWPGFLVTVLDDDMKKQLNIEDKKLKGVVVTNVEERSPAAALRIQNGDVITGVNGVAVSNLAEFYLELSKVDKSINFDIYSNGG
;
A
#
# COMPACT_ATOMS: atom_id res chain seq x y z
N LEU A 1 -10.95 -27.57 3.19
CA LEU A 1 -10.34 -26.35 2.69
C LEU A 1 -8.89 -26.63 2.30
N GLY A 2 -8.47 -26.19 1.10
CA GLY A 2 -7.10 -26.29 0.61
C GLY A 2 -6.18 -25.26 1.24
N ASP A 3 -5.00 -25.09 0.62
CA ASP A 3 -4.00 -24.07 0.98
C ASP A 3 -3.73 -23.19 -0.24
N SER A 4 -4.23 -21.95 -0.22
CA SER A 4 -4.08 -21.02 -1.33
C SER A 4 -2.66 -20.47 -1.51
N ASP A 5 -1.77 -20.63 -0.53
CA ASP A 5 -0.37 -20.19 -0.64
C ASP A 5 0.45 -21.19 -1.50
N LEU A 6 -0.06 -22.41 -1.72
CA LEU A 6 0.54 -23.42 -2.58
C LEU A 6 0.07 -23.34 -4.04
N VAL A 7 -0.95 -22.53 -4.33
CA VAL A 7 -1.53 -22.40 -5.68
C VAL A 7 -0.56 -21.69 -6.62
N GLN A 8 -0.38 -22.26 -7.81
CA GLN A 8 0.52 -21.74 -8.83
C GLN A 8 -0.22 -21.39 -10.13
N THR A 9 0.31 -20.44 -10.87
CA THR A 9 -0.17 -20.13 -12.23
C THR A 9 -0.02 -21.37 -13.12
N GLY A 10 -1.10 -21.73 -13.82
CA GLY A 10 -1.20 -22.94 -14.64
C GLY A 10 -1.92 -24.10 -13.95
N ASP A 11 -2.17 -24.04 -12.64
CA ASP A 11 -2.95 -25.08 -11.95
C ASP A 11 -4.37 -25.15 -12.51
N ILE A 12 -4.85 -26.36 -12.76
CA ILE A 12 -6.24 -26.59 -13.19
C ILE A 12 -7.16 -26.29 -12.03
N CYS A 13 -8.22 -25.52 -12.27
CA CYS A 13 -9.24 -25.21 -11.30
C CYS A 13 -10.66 -25.29 -11.87
N LEU A 14 -11.62 -25.47 -10.97
CA LEU A 14 -13.04 -25.57 -11.27
C LEU A 14 -13.79 -24.50 -10.48
N ALA A 15 -14.57 -23.65 -11.16
CA ALA A 15 -15.46 -22.71 -10.51
C ALA A 15 -16.86 -23.34 -10.43
N ILE A 16 -17.43 -23.37 -9.22
CA ILE A 16 -18.74 -23.99 -8.95
C ILE A 16 -19.71 -22.89 -8.52
N GLY A 17 -20.94 -22.95 -9.02
CA GLY A 17 -21.97 -21.98 -8.67
C GLY A 17 -23.32 -22.26 -9.30
N ALA A 18 -24.17 -21.22 -9.32
CA ALA A 18 -25.51 -21.25 -9.91
C ALA A 18 -25.69 -20.06 -10.87
N PRO A 19 -24.93 -20.00 -11.97
CA PRO A 19 -24.98 -18.87 -12.89
C PRO A 19 -26.38 -18.73 -13.51
N LEU A 20 -26.91 -17.50 -13.56
CA LEU A 20 -28.19 -17.16 -14.15
C LEU A 20 -29.39 -17.99 -13.60
N GLY A 21 -29.28 -18.54 -12.40
CA GLY A 21 -30.29 -19.37 -11.75
C GLY A 21 -30.21 -20.88 -12.15
N TYR A 22 -29.25 -21.27 -13.00
CA TYR A 22 -28.98 -22.69 -13.24
C TYR A 22 -28.16 -23.26 -12.08
N SER A 23 -28.80 -24.13 -11.29
CA SER A 23 -28.14 -24.78 -10.15
C SER A 23 -27.06 -25.78 -10.61
N GLN A 24 -26.04 -25.95 -9.76
CA GLN A 24 -24.98 -26.96 -9.91
C GLN A 24 -24.15 -26.84 -11.20
N SER A 25 -23.83 -25.64 -11.61
CA SER A 25 -22.94 -25.42 -12.75
C SER A 25 -21.48 -25.49 -12.32
N VAL A 26 -20.67 -26.15 -13.14
CA VAL A 26 -19.21 -26.26 -12.98
C VAL A 26 -18.55 -25.80 -14.26
N THR A 27 -17.59 -24.88 -14.14
CA THR A 27 -16.75 -24.45 -15.25
C THR A 27 -15.30 -24.75 -14.95
N GLN A 28 -14.54 -25.21 -15.96
CA GLN A 28 -13.12 -25.52 -15.84
C GLN A 28 -12.28 -24.39 -16.44
N GLY A 29 -11.14 -24.17 -15.85
CA GLY A 29 -10.08 -23.29 -16.34
C GLY A 29 -8.78 -23.55 -15.61
N ILE A 30 -7.89 -22.56 -15.64
CA ILE A 30 -6.64 -22.57 -14.91
C ILE A 30 -6.55 -21.36 -13.99
N VAL A 31 -5.65 -21.42 -13.03
CA VAL A 31 -5.16 -20.25 -12.32
C VAL A 31 -4.31 -19.42 -13.28
N SER A 32 -4.83 -18.28 -13.71
CA SER A 32 -4.12 -17.40 -14.65
C SER A 32 -3.07 -16.53 -13.98
N ALA A 33 -3.28 -16.19 -12.71
CA ALA A 33 -2.32 -15.47 -11.86
C ALA A 33 -2.68 -15.60 -10.38
N THR A 34 -1.72 -15.37 -9.52
CA THR A 34 -1.91 -15.23 -8.06
C THR A 34 -1.59 -13.81 -7.61
N SER A 35 -2.07 -13.42 -6.43
CA SER A 35 -1.78 -12.12 -5.78
C SER A 35 -2.13 -10.89 -6.64
N ARG A 36 -3.24 -10.97 -7.39
CA ARG A 36 -3.77 -9.81 -8.13
C ARG A 36 -4.40 -8.82 -7.17
N SER A 37 -4.03 -7.55 -7.34
CA SER A 37 -4.67 -6.43 -6.66
C SER A 37 -5.44 -5.59 -7.68
N GLU A 38 -6.63 -5.14 -7.28
CA GLU A 38 -7.45 -4.25 -8.11
C GLU A 38 -7.59 -2.90 -7.42
N PRO A 39 -7.10 -1.83 -8.04
CA PRO A 39 -7.25 -0.48 -7.50
C PRO A 39 -8.71 -0.11 -7.28
N GLY A 40 -9.04 0.38 -6.07
CA GLY A 40 -10.40 0.83 -5.73
C GLY A 40 -11.34 -0.23 -5.17
N MET A 41 -11.01 -1.53 -5.23
CA MET A 41 -11.87 -2.55 -4.63
C MET A 41 -11.65 -2.75 -3.13
N SER A 42 -10.43 -2.76 -2.68
CA SER A 42 -10.06 -2.80 -1.25
C SER A 42 -8.57 -2.58 -1.12
N ASN A 43 -8.14 -1.96 -0.02
CA ASN A 43 -6.72 -1.80 0.29
C ASN A 43 -6.02 -3.13 0.66
N ILE A 44 -6.78 -4.24 0.74
CA ILE A 44 -6.29 -5.58 1.07
C ILE A 44 -6.82 -6.56 0.02
N SER A 45 -6.72 -6.19 -1.24
CA SER A 45 -7.08 -7.07 -2.34
C SER A 45 -5.92 -8.01 -2.66
N ASP A 46 -6.24 -9.29 -2.66
CA ASP A 46 -5.35 -10.37 -3.03
C ASP A 46 -6.25 -11.42 -3.67
N PHE A 47 -6.21 -11.50 -4.99
CA PHE A 47 -7.11 -12.36 -5.73
C PHE A 47 -6.34 -13.43 -6.50
N ILE A 48 -6.93 -14.62 -6.58
CA ILE A 48 -6.60 -15.64 -7.57
C ILE A 48 -7.34 -15.26 -8.84
N GLN A 49 -6.63 -15.04 -9.94
CA GLN A 49 -7.20 -14.85 -11.26
C GLN A 49 -7.38 -16.20 -11.95
N THR A 50 -8.52 -16.41 -12.62
CA THR A 50 -8.80 -17.63 -13.40
C THR A 50 -9.51 -17.28 -14.71
N ASP A 51 -9.33 -18.12 -15.72
CA ASP A 51 -10.09 -18.12 -16.96
C ASP A 51 -11.29 -19.07 -16.93
N ALA A 52 -11.47 -19.85 -15.85
CA ALA A 52 -12.72 -20.57 -15.61
C ALA A 52 -13.90 -19.59 -15.69
N ALA A 53 -14.92 -19.91 -16.47
CA ALA A 53 -16.02 -18.98 -16.72
C ALA A 53 -16.80 -18.67 -15.43
N ILE A 54 -16.62 -17.45 -14.91
CA ILE A 54 -17.37 -16.91 -13.78
C ILE A 54 -18.41 -15.93 -14.32
N ASN A 55 -19.66 -16.12 -13.94
CA ASN A 55 -20.78 -15.26 -14.31
C ASN A 55 -21.62 -14.95 -13.07
N GLN A 56 -22.56 -14.01 -13.19
CA GLN A 56 -23.48 -13.69 -12.12
C GLN A 56 -24.20 -14.96 -11.63
N GLY A 57 -24.09 -15.24 -10.32
CA GLY A 57 -24.58 -16.45 -9.66
C GLY A 57 -23.48 -17.42 -9.23
N ASN A 58 -22.25 -17.28 -9.74
CA ASN A 58 -21.09 -18.02 -9.23
C ASN A 58 -20.43 -17.33 -8.03
N SER A 59 -20.68 -16.05 -7.81
CA SER A 59 -20.13 -15.30 -6.68
C SER A 59 -20.57 -15.90 -5.34
N GLY A 60 -19.62 -16.13 -4.43
CA GLY A 60 -19.82 -16.85 -3.17
C GLY A 60 -19.65 -18.36 -3.29
N GLY A 61 -19.64 -18.94 -4.50
CA GLY A 61 -19.30 -20.34 -4.74
C GLY A 61 -17.79 -20.60 -4.68
N PRO A 62 -17.38 -21.86 -4.52
CA PRO A 62 -15.98 -22.22 -4.40
C PRO A 62 -15.26 -22.24 -5.75
N LEU A 63 -13.99 -21.86 -5.73
CA LEU A 63 -12.97 -22.26 -6.68
C LEU A 63 -12.22 -23.45 -6.09
N VAL A 64 -12.19 -24.57 -6.79
CA VAL A 64 -11.58 -25.81 -6.30
C VAL A 64 -10.43 -26.27 -7.20
N ASN A 65 -9.47 -26.98 -6.64
CA ASN A 65 -8.41 -27.65 -7.40
C ASN A 65 -8.86 -29.04 -7.87
N ILE A 66 -8.00 -29.75 -8.58
CA ILE A 66 -8.27 -31.12 -9.08
C ILE A 66 -8.45 -32.18 -8.01
N TYR A 67 -8.08 -31.87 -6.76
CA TYR A 67 -8.25 -32.74 -5.60
C TYR A 67 -9.58 -32.51 -4.87
N GLY A 68 -10.40 -31.56 -5.36
CA GLY A 68 -11.67 -31.17 -4.74
C GLY A 68 -11.48 -30.25 -3.51
N GLU A 69 -10.30 -29.69 -3.31
CA GLU A 69 -10.03 -28.76 -2.23
C GLU A 69 -10.40 -27.33 -2.64
N ILE A 70 -11.07 -26.60 -1.76
CA ILE A 70 -11.43 -25.20 -1.98
C ILE A 70 -10.15 -24.36 -1.83
N ILE A 71 -9.72 -23.72 -2.92
CA ILE A 71 -8.56 -22.83 -2.99
C ILE A 71 -8.95 -21.36 -3.00
N GLY A 72 -10.23 -21.04 -3.30
CA GLY A 72 -10.74 -19.67 -3.29
C GLY A 72 -12.25 -19.59 -3.27
N ILE A 73 -12.78 -18.38 -3.10
CA ILE A 73 -14.21 -18.05 -3.22
C ILE A 73 -14.40 -17.13 -4.41
N ASN A 74 -15.18 -17.57 -5.41
CA ASN A 74 -15.50 -16.77 -6.60
C ASN A 74 -16.15 -15.46 -6.20
N THR A 75 -15.70 -14.33 -6.74
CA THR A 75 -16.14 -13.02 -6.26
C THR A 75 -16.60 -12.10 -7.36
N TRP A 76 -15.77 -11.82 -8.37
CA TRP A 76 -16.07 -10.84 -9.42
C TRP A 76 -15.38 -11.20 -10.74
N ILE A 77 -15.73 -10.45 -11.80
CA ILE A 77 -15.13 -10.55 -13.13
C ILE A 77 -14.75 -9.16 -13.65
N ALA A 78 -13.63 -9.07 -14.35
CA ALA A 78 -13.35 -7.92 -15.18
C ALA A 78 -14.00 -8.16 -16.55
N SER A 79 -15.02 -7.35 -16.89
CA SER A 79 -15.80 -7.56 -18.11
C SER A 79 -16.40 -6.25 -18.60
N GLN A 80 -16.35 -6.04 -19.90
CA GLN A 80 -17.03 -4.91 -20.57
C GLN A 80 -18.48 -5.26 -20.95
N SER A 81 -18.77 -6.54 -21.13
CA SER A 81 -20.09 -7.03 -21.57
C SER A 81 -20.99 -7.53 -20.44
N GLY A 82 -20.45 -7.61 -19.19
CA GLY A 82 -21.15 -8.18 -18.04
C GLY A 82 -21.09 -9.70 -17.93
N GLY A 83 -20.60 -10.41 -18.94
CA GLY A 83 -20.34 -11.85 -18.92
C GLY A 83 -18.85 -12.17 -18.81
N SER A 84 -18.52 -13.46 -18.59
CA SER A 84 -17.14 -13.91 -18.50
C SER A 84 -16.37 -13.65 -19.80
N GLN A 85 -15.20 -13.04 -19.68
CA GLN A 85 -14.24 -12.81 -20.76
C GLN A 85 -12.87 -13.45 -20.43
N GLY A 86 -12.85 -14.49 -19.57
CA GLY A 86 -11.62 -15.15 -19.14
C GLY A 86 -10.86 -14.38 -18.05
N LEU A 87 -11.47 -13.38 -17.42
CA LEU A 87 -10.90 -12.58 -16.34
C LEU A 87 -11.79 -12.69 -15.10
N GLY A 88 -11.77 -13.87 -14.48
CA GLY A 88 -12.46 -14.15 -13.23
C GLY A 88 -11.52 -14.03 -12.03
N PHE A 89 -12.06 -13.68 -10.86
CA PHE A 89 -11.30 -13.46 -9.65
C PHE A 89 -11.96 -14.12 -8.44
N ALA A 90 -11.13 -14.78 -7.63
CA ALA A 90 -11.55 -15.44 -6.41
C ALA A 90 -10.70 -14.95 -5.21
N ILE A 91 -11.32 -14.82 -4.05
CA ILE A 91 -10.63 -14.52 -2.79
C ILE A 91 -9.90 -15.80 -2.35
N PRO A 92 -8.57 -15.75 -2.08
CA PRO A 92 -7.81 -16.90 -1.63
C PRO A 92 -8.37 -17.50 -0.34
N ILE A 93 -8.42 -18.84 -0.25
CA ILE A 93 -9.06 -19.51 0.89
C ILE A 93 -8.36 -19.25 2.22
N ASN A 94 -7.05 -18.99 2.22
CA ASN A 94 -6.34 -18.66 3.46
C ASN A 94 -6.76 -17.31 4.05
N ASN A 95 -7.18 -16.35 3.21
CA ASN A 95 -7.77 -15.09 3.67
C ASN A 95 -9.16 -15.33 4.27
N VAL A 96 -9.94 -16.23 3.65
CA VAL A 96 -11.29 -16.62 4.16
C VAL A 96 -11.20 -17.36 5.49
N LYS A 97 -10.21 -18.26 5.67
CA LYS A 97 -10.00 -18.95 6.97
C LYS A 97 -9.81 -17.94 8.11
N LYS A 98 -8.95 -16.94 7.91
CA LYS A 98 -8.74 -15.87 8.92
C LYS A 98 -10.03 -15.10 9.23
N ALA A 99 -10.82 -14.80 8.19
CA ALA A 99 -12.09 -14.10 8.34
C ALA A 99 -13.13 -14.96 9.10
N ILE A 100 -13.21 -16.26 8.83
CA ILE A 100 -14.11 -17.19 9.54
C ILE A 100 -13.82 -17.20 11.03
N ASP A 101 -12.55 -17.35 11.41
CA ASP A 101 -12.14 -17.37 12.83
C ASP A 101 -12.51 -16.06 13.53
N ALA A 102 -12.31 -14.91 12.86
CA ALA A 102 -12.69 -13.62 13.40
C ALA A 102 -14.23 -13.47 13.53
N PHE A 103 -15.00 -13.94 12.54
CA PHE A 103 -16.47 -13.92 12.61
C PHE A 103 -17.01 -14.81 13.73
N ILE A 104 -16.46 -16.01 13.91
CA ILE A 104 -16.88 -16.93 14.98
C ILE A 104 -16.58 -16.32 16.36
N LYS A 105 -15.40 -15.69 16.51
CA LYS A 105 -14.94 -15.17 17.80
C LYS A 105 -15.58 -13.82 18.14
N ASP A 106 -15.60 -12.88 17.18
CA ASP A 106 -15.86 -11.45 17.43
C ASP A 106 -17.09 -10.92 16.66
N GLY A 107 -17.75 -11.77 15.84
CA GLY A 107 -18.87 -11.36 14.98
C GLY A 107 -18.52 -10.41 13.84
N LYS A 108 -17.23 -10.10 13.66
CA LYS A 108 -16.73 -9.17 12.65
C LYS A 108 -15.26 -9.40 12.33
N VAL A 109 -14.87 -9.07 11.11
CA VAL A 109 -13.45 -9.00 10.73
C VAL A 109 -12.90 -7.61 11.08
N THR A 110 -11.79 -7.58 11.82
CA THR A 110 -11.07 -6.34 12.14
C THR A 110 -9.67 -6.44 11.57
N TYR A 111 -9.33 -5.54 10.67
CA TYR A 111 -8.00 -5.48 10.06
C TYR A 111 -7.04 -4.68 10.93
N GLY A 112 -5.80 -5.16 11.02
CA GLY A 112 -4.71 -4.41 11.63
C GLY A 112 -4.40 -3.15 10.84
N TRP A 113 -4.02 -2.11 11.54
CA TRP A 113 -3.71 -0.81 10.96
C TRP A 113 -2.41 -0.23 11.54
N LEU A 114 -1.54 0.24 10.65
CA LEU A 114 -0.26 0.88 10.98
C LEU A 114 -0.36 2.40 10.92
N GLY A 115 -1.14 2.93 9.98
CA GLY A 115 -1.36 4.37 9.81
C GLY A 115 -0.23 5.06 9.05
N VAL A 116 0.13 4.50 7.92
CA VAL A 116 1.11 5.04 6.98
C VAL A 116 0.48 5.16 5.59
N SER A 117 0.90 6.18 4.83
CA SER A 117 0.70 6.27 3.39
C SER A 117 1.98 5.76 2.72
N MET A 118 1.83 4.79 1.82
CA MET A 118 2.96 4.09 1.20
C MET A 118 2.77 3.98 -0.31
N TYR A 119 3.87 3.97 -1.04
CA TYR A 119 3.87 3.69 -2.48
C TYR A 119 5.16 3.01 -2.93
N GLU A 120 5.09 2.43 -4.12
CA GLU A 120 6.26 1.92 -4.82
C GLU A 120 7.05 3.11 -5.37
N ILE A 121 8.36 3.10 -5.17
CA ILE A 121 9.24 4.15 -5.67
C ILE A 121 10.00 3.69 -6.90
N SER A 122 10.25 4.63 -7.83
CA SER A 122 11.01 4.38 -9.06
C SER A 122 12.48 4.04 -8.75
N ASP A 123 13.16 3.42 -9.71
CA ASP A 123 14.58 3.10 -9.55
C ASP A 123 15.43 4.34 -9.38
N SER A 124 15.06 5.48 -9.99
CA SER A 124 15.75 6.76 -9.78
C SER A 124 15.61 7.25 -8.33
N MET A 125 14.39 7.15 -7.75
CA MET A 125 14.18 7.49 -6.35
C MET A 125 14.91 6.52 -5.41
N LYS A 126 14.93 5.21 -5.73
CA LYS A 126 15.71 4.22 -4.95
C LYS A 126 17.19 4.59 -4.94
N LYS A 127 17.72 4.99 -6.08
CA LYS A 127 19.12 5.44 -6.19
C LYS A 127 19.40 6.66 -5.32
N ASP A 128 18.55 7.68 -5.41
CA ASP A 128 18.66 8.90 -4.59
C ASP A 128 18.60 8.62 -3.10
N LEU A 129 17.78 7.64 -2.70
CA LEU A 129 17.55 7.26 -1.30
C LEU A 129 18.55 6.20 -0.79
N GLY A 130 19.47 5.70 -1.63
CA GLY A 130 20.41 4.64 -1.27
C GLY A 130 19.72 3.28 -1.04
N LEU A 131 18.66 3.00 -1.79
CA LEU A 131 17.81 1.80 -1.67
C LEU A 131 17.93 0.85 -2.87
N GLU A 132 18.96 1.02 -3.71
CA GLU A 132 19.17 0.21 -4.91
C GLU A 132 19.18 -1.29 -4.58
N GLY A 133 18.47 -2.07 -5.38
CA GLY A 133 18.35 -3.52 -5.18
C GLY A 133 17.56 -3.93 -3.92
N LYS A 134 16.91 -3.01 -3.20
CA LYS A 134 16.07 -3.33 -2.05
C LYS A 134 14.62 -3.47 -2.45
N ASN A 135 13.96 -4.46 -1.86
CA ASN A 135 12.51 -4.61 -1.89
C ASN A 135 11.91 -4.08 -0.59
N GLY A 136 10.68 -3.58 -0.66
CA GLY A 136 10.02 -3.00 0.51
C GLY A 136 8.95 -1.97 0.12
N ALA A 137 8.49 -1.20 1.09
CA ALA A 137 7.48 -0.17 0.92
C ALA A 137 7.98 1.18 1.46
N PHE A 138 7.89 2.21 0.64
CA PHE A 138 8.32 3.56 1.02
C PHE A 138 7.19 4.28 1.78
N VAL A 139 7.51 4.78 2.97
CA VAL A 139 6.59 5.57 3.79
C VAL A 139 6.70 7.04 3.38
N ALA A 140 5.67 7.53 2.71
CA ALA A 140 5.60 8.92 2.30
C ALA A 140 5.10 9.83 3.40
N GLU A 141 4.06 9.37 4.08
CA GLU A 141 3.34 10.14 5.08
C GLU A 141 2.85 9.24 6.22
N LEU A 142 2.56 9.85 7.35
CA LEU A 142 1.96 9.19 8.50
C LEU A 142 0.62 9.83 8.85
N TYR A 143 -0.33 9.01 9.27
CA TYR A 143 -1.46 9.54 10.01
C TYR A 143 -1.00 10.00 11.40
N ILE A 144 -1.25 11.26 11.72
CA ILE A 144 -0.90 11.85 13.02
C ILE A 144 -1.56 11.04 14.15
N LYS A 145 -0.77 10.70 15.18
CA LYS A 145 -1.17 9.85 16.31
C LYS A 145 -1.50 8.40 15.94
N SER A 146 -1.12 7.96 14.75
CA SER A 146 -1.24 6.55 14.35
C SER A 146 -0.32 5.63 15.16
N PRO A 147 -0.50 4.29 15.05
CA PRO A 147 0.47 3.32 15.55
C PRO A 147 1.90 3.55 15.06
N ALA A 148 2.06 3.85 13.78
CA ALA A 148 3.36 4.14 13.16
C ALA A 148 4.01 5.39 13.78
N ASP A 149 3.25 6.49 13.89
CA ASP A 149 3.72 7.74 14.49
C ASP A 149 4.13 7.55 15.96
N LYS A 150 3.27 6.91 16.77
CA LYS A 150 3.58 6.57 18.18
C LYS A 150 4.76 5.61 18.30
N GLY A 151 4.95 4.71 17.35
CA GLY A 151 6.06 3.74 17.33
C GLY A 151 7.39 4.33 16.88
N GLY A 152 7.39 5.52 16.26
CA GLY A 152 8.62 6.19 15.79
C GLY A 152 8.99 5.87 14.34
N ILE A 153 8.05 5.35 13.54
CA ILE A 153 8.18 5.34 12.07
C ILE A 153 8.10 6.80 11.60
N LYS A 154 8.84 7.13 10.57
CA LYS A 154 8.95 8.50 10.04
C LYS A 154 8.69 8.51 8.53
N PRO A 155 8.22 9.62 7.93
CA PRO A 155 8.27 9.81 6.49
C PRO A 155 9.70 9.65 5.98
N GLY A 156 9.87 8.97 4.84
CA GLY A 156 11.18 8.60 4.29
C GLY A 156 11.72 7.25 4.77
N ASP A 157 11.03 6.58 5.68
CA ASP A 157 11.37 5.21 6.04
C ASP A 157 11.03 4.24 4.91
N TYR A 158 11.89 3.25 4.71
CA TYR A 158 11.65 2.15 3.80
C TYR A 158 11.46 0.86 4.60
N ILE A 159 10.23 0.36 4.65
CA ILE A 159 9.88 -0.83 5.41
C ILE A 159 10.29 -2.06 4.60
N VAL A 160 11.21 -2.86 5.15
CA VAL A 160 11.78 -4.04 4.49
C VAL A 160 11.42 -5.35 5.19
N GLU A 161 10.85 -5.28 6.40
CA GLU A 161 10.56 -6.46 7.21
C GLU A 161 9.41 -6.22 8.18
N VAL A 162 8.57 -7.23 8.40
CA VAL A 162 7.53 -7.28 9.45
C VAL A 162 7.62 -8.60 10.18
N ASN A 163 7.85 -8.58 11.49
CA ASN A 163 7.97 -9.77 12.34
C ASN A 163 8.95 -10.83 11.82
N GLY A 164 10.10 -10.40 11.25
CA GLY A 164 11.12 -11.29 10.69
C GLY A 164 10.83 -11.77 9.26
N LYS A 165 9.69 -11.38 8.67
CA LYS A 165 9.34 -11.71 7.28
C LYS A 165 9.68 -10.55 6.36
N ALA A 166 10.46 -10.81 5.31
CA ALA A 166 10.84 -9.81 4.32
C ALA A 166 9.62 -9.25 3.56
N VAL A 167 9.59 -7.95 3.37
CA VAL A 167 8.59 -7.24 2.55
C VAL A 167 9.07 -7.15 1.12
N LYS A 168 8.28 -7.63 0.17
CA LYS A 168 8.57 -7.57 -1.27
C LYS A 168 8.06 -6.27 -1.91
N ASP A 169 6.85 -5.85 -1.52
CA ASP A 169 6.11 -4.74 -2.10
C ASP A 169 5.09 -4.17 -1.12
N VAL A 170 4.49 -3.03 -1.49
CA VAL A 170 3.46 -2.33 -0.69
C VAL A 170 2.24 -3.23 -0.45
N ASN A 171 1.80 -3.99 -1.45
CA ASN A 171 0.61 -4.83 -1.35
C ASN A 171 0.83 -5.96 -0.34
N GLN A 172 2.00 -6.61 -0.37
CA GLN A 172 2.34 -7.62 0.63
C GLN A 172 2.36 -7.02 2.04
N LEU A 173 3.00 -5.86 2.22
CA LEU A 173 3.03 -5.19 3.51
C LEU A 173 1.62 -4.88 4.04
N MET A 174 0.73 -4.37 3.18
CA MET A 174 -0.67 -4.12 3.55
C MET A 174 -1.38 -5.40 4.00
N ARG A 175 -1.19 -6.52 3.28
CA ARG A 175 -1.76 -7.82 3.67
C ARG A 175 -1.20 -8.32 4.99
N ASP A 176 0.13 -8.28 5.15
CA ASP A 176 0.80 -8.77 6.35
C ASP A 176 0.37 -7.96 7.59
N VAL A 177 0.33 -6.64 7.50
CA VAL A 177 -0.15 -5.76 8.60
C VAL A 177 -1.65 -5.92 8.82
N GLY A 178 -2.47 -5.94 7.74
CA GLY A 178 -3.91 -6.12 7.82
C GLY A 178 -4.32 -7.44 8.47
N GLY A 179 -3.50 -8.48 8.31
CA GLY A 179 -3.70 -9.79 8.94
C GLY A 179 -3.31 -9.85 10.42
N LEU A 180 -2.68 -8.82 10.98
CA LEU A 180 -2.32 -8.78 12.40
C LEU A 180 -3.54 -8.41 13.25
N GLN A 181 -3.67 -9.07 14.39
CA GLN A 181 -4.72 -8.76 15.34
C GLN A 181 -4.47 -7.39 16.00
N ALA A 182 -5.52 -6.55 16.05
CA ALA A 182 -5.45 -5.29 16.79
C ALA A 182 -5.08 -5.51 18.26
N GLY A 183 -4.23 -4.65 18.80
CA GLY A 183 -3.68 -4.76 20.16
C GLY A 183 -2.36 -5.55 20.24
N THR A 184 -2.01 -6.31 19.20
CA THR A 184 -0.72 -7.02 19.17
C THR A 184 0.43 -6.08 18.81
N THR A 185 1.64 -6.50 19.13
CA THR A 185 2.86 -5.77 18.84
C THR A 185 3.54 -6.37 17.62
N ALA A 186 3.93 -5.54 16.66
CA ALA A 186 4.72 -5.91 15.50
C ALA A 186 6.12 -5.30 15.55
N LYS A 187 7.12 -6.05 15.11
CA LYS A 187 8.47 -5.56 14.86
C LYS A 187 8.59 -5.16 13.41
N ILE A 188 8.91 -3.91 13.15
CA ILE A 188 9.02 -3.35 11.81
C ILE A 188 10.49 -3.07 11.50
N GLY A 189 11.00 -3.77 10.50
CA GLY A 189 12.34 -3.57 10.00
C GLY A 189 12.40 -2.43 8.98
N VAL A 190 13.25 -1.43 9.25
CA VAL A 190 13.26 -0.17 8.52
C VAL A 190 14.66 0.21 8.05
N ILE A 191 14.75 0.76 6.84
CA ILE A 191 15.91 1.51 6.36
C ILE A 191 15.56 2.99 6.41
N ARG A 192 16.36 3.79 7.12
CA ARG A 192 16.22 5.25 7.26
C ARG A 192 17.52 5.93 6.85
N GLY A 193 17.45 6.90 5.94
CA GLY A 193 18.64 7.58 5.41
C GLY A 193 19.65 6.60 4.80
N GLY A 194 19.19 5.58 4.06
CA GLY A 194 20.02 4.56 3.42
C GLY A 194 20.59 3.49 4.37
N LYS A 195 20.32 3.57 5.67
CA LYS A 195 20.88 2.65 6.68
C LYS A 195 19.80 1.84 7.38
N ARG A 196 20.06 0.53 7.58
CA ARG A 196 19.20 -0.31 8.43
C ARG A 196 19.32 0.16 9.87
N ILE A 197 18.18 0.51 10.49
CA ILE A 197 18.11 0.88 11.90
C ILE A 197 17.59 -0.29 12.74
N PRO A 198 17.72 -0.26 14.08
CA PRO A 198 17.08 -1.26 14.94
C PRO A 198 15.57 -1.34 14.69
N ASP A 199 15.01 -2.53 14.85
CA ASP A 199 13.59 -2.77 14.60
C ASP A 199 12.73 -1.83 15.45
N ILE A 200 11.75 -1.22 14.80
CA ILE A 200 10.76 -0.37 15.47
C ILE A 200 9.62 -1.27 15.96
N THR A 201 9.30 -1.13 17.24
CA THR A 201 8.19 -1.87 17.85
C THR A 201 6.91 -1.04 17.80
N VAL A 202 5.89 -1.54 17.11
CA VAL A 202 4.63 -0.83 16.92
C VAL A 202 3.47 -1.67 17.47
N LYS A 203 2.60 -1.05 18.27
CA LYS A 203 1.34 -1.66 18.71
C LYS A 203 0.27 -1.44 17.64
N ILE A 204 -0.13 -2.51 16.96
CA ILE A 204 -1.13 -2.47 15.89
C ILE A 204 -2.50 -2.06 16.46
N GLU A 205 -3.18 -1.13 15.82
CA GLU A 205 -4.55 -0.74 16.15
C GLU A 205 -5.53 -1.32 15.12
N ALA A 206 -6.83 -1.28 15.44
CA ALA A 206 -7.88 -1.63 14.49
C ALA A 206 -8.04 -0.51 13.45
N ARG A 207 -8.17 -0.87 12.18
CA ARG A 207 -8.54 0.12 11.15
C ARG A 207 -9.95 0.61 11.41
N ALA A 208 -10.12 1.90 11.68
CA ALA A 208 -11.43 2.51 11.83
C ALA A 208 -12.16 2.55 10.47
N LYS A 209 -13.50 2.42 10.48
CA LYS A 209 -14.32 2.43 9.25
C LYS A 209 -14.29 3.76 8.51
N ASP A 210 -14.07 4.85 9.24
CA ASP A 210 -14.10 6.22 8.77
C ASP A 210 -12.71 6.83 8.53
N ILE A 211 -11.68 5.99 8.50
CA ILE A 211 -10.30 6.49 8.42
C ILE A 211 -10.05 7.23 7.11
N ASP A 212 -10.69 6.80 6.03
CA ASP A 212 -10.56 7.42 4.71
C ASP A 212 -11.27 8.79 4.63
N SER A 213 -12.20 9.08 5.56
CA SER A 213 -12.86 10.39 5.69
C SER A 213 -12.06 11.39 6.54
N GLN A 214 -10.94 10.98 7.11
CA GLN A 214 -10.08 11.81 7.95
C GLN A 214 -9.01 12.55 7.15
N SER A 215 -9.40 13.15 6.00
CA SER A 215 -8.54 14.06 5.26
C SER A 215 -7.96 15.15 6.20
N GLY A 216 -6.69 15.48 6.04
CA GLY A 216 -6.02 16.51 6.86
C GLY A 216 -5.25 15.99 8.08
N LYS A 217 -5.18 14.67 8.27
CA LYS A 217 -4.41 14.06 9.37
C LYS A 217 -3.08 13.47 8.95
N PHE A 218 -2.64 13.71 7.73
CA PHE A 218 -1.33 13.28 7.25
C PHE A 218 -0.21 14.23 7.65
N TRP A 219 0.94 13.67 7.99
CA TRP A 219 2.19 14.35 8.18
C TRP A 219 3.24 13.83 7.18
N PRO A 220 3.90 14.68 6.43
CA PRO A 220 3.85 16.15 6.44
C PRO A 220 2.61 16.74 5.74
N GLY A 221 1.81 15.97 5.02
CA GLY A 221 0.62 16.39 4.29
C GLY A 221 0.90 16.83 2.87
N PHE A 222 2.00 16.40 2.31
CA PHE A 222 2.38 16.53 0.90
C PHE A 222 3.38 15.45 0.50
N LEU A 223 3.41 15.16 -0.79
CA LEU A 223 4.43 14.32 -1.39
C LEU A 223 5.53 15.17 -2.02
N VAL A 224 6.70 14.58 -2.24
CA VAL A 224 7.81 15.24 -2.93
C VAL A 224 8.40 14.36 -4.02
N THR A 225 8.97 15.01 -5.03
CA THR A 225 9.70 14.36 -6.11
C THR A 225 11.04 15.06 -6.37
N VAL A 226 11.86 14.45 -7.21
CA VAL A 226 13.19 14.97 -7.59
C VAL A 226 13.04 16.25 -8.41
N LEU A 227 13.88 17.25 -8.15
CA LEU A 227 14.03 18.44 -8.96
C LEU A 227 15.12 18.20 -10.02
N ASP A 228 14.78 17.53 -11.11
CA ASP A 228 15.65 17.37 -12.27
C ASP A 228 15.47 18.47 -13.32
N ASP A 229 16.24 18.41 -14.40
CA ASP A 229 16.19 19.44 -15.46
C ASP A 229 14.84 19.49 -16.18
N ASP A 230 14.15 18.38 -16.29
CA ASP A 230 12.83 18.34 -16.93
C ASP A 230 11.76 18.92 -16.02
N MET A 231 11.83 18.65 -14.72
CA MET A 231 10.96 19.27 -13.72
C MET A 231 11.18 20.80 -13.65
N LYS A 232 12.45 21.26 -13.72
CA LYS A 232 12.75 22.69 -13.79
C LYS A 232 12.12 23.36 -15.01
N LYS A 233 12.16 22.72 -16.19
CA LYS A 233 11.49 23.23 -17.40
C LYS A 233 9.98 23.29 -17.23
N GLN A 234 9.35 22.23 -16.67
CA GLN A 234 7.90 22.18 -16.43
C GLN A 234 7.43 23.29 -15.49
N LEU A 235 8.24 23.59 -14.48
CA LEU A 235 7.96 24.63 -13.49
C LEU A 235 8.47 26.03 -13.92
N ASN A 236 9.03 26.19 -15.12
CA ASN A 236 9.63 27.43 -15.60
C ASN A 236 10.69 28.01 -14.64
N ILE A 237 11.51 27.17 -14.01
CA ILE A 237 12.59 27.58 -13.12
C ILE A 237 13.83 27.89 -13.95
N GLU A 238 14.22 29.16 -13.98
CA GLU A 238 15.40 29.63 -14.76
C GLU A 238 16.71 29.32 -14.02
N ASP A 239 16.70 29.26 -12.70
CA ASP A 239 17.90 28.97 -11.92
C ASP A 239 18.32 27.50 -12.05
N LYS A 240 19.30 27.28 -12.95
CA LYS A 240 19.87 25.94 -13.16
C LYS A 240 20.62 25.40 -11.93
N LYS A 241 21.03 26.27 -11.01
CA LYS A 241 21.77 25.86 -9.79
C LYS A 241 20.85 25.55 -8.62
N LEU A 242 19.55 25.89 -8.72
CA LEU A 242 18.58 25.58 -7.69
C LEU A 242 18.58 24.07 -7.42
N LYS A 243 18.68 23.70 -6.16
CA LYS A 243 18.60 22.34 -5.66
C LYS A 243 17.50 22.26 -4.61
N GLY A 244 16.93 21.08 -4.45
CA GLY A 244 15.83 20.86 -3.52
C GLY A 244 14.96 19.70 -3.95
N VAL A 245 13.77 19.65 -3.38
CA VAL A 245 12.71 18.67 -3.73
C VAL A 245 11.44 19.42 -4.10
N VAL A 246 10.73 18.93 -5.12
CA VAL A 246 9.48 19.55 -5.60
C VAL A 246 8.31 18.97 -4.84
N VAL A 247 7.47 19.85 -4.28
CA VAL A 247 6.21 19.49 -3.64
C VAL A 247 5.19 19.05 -4.67
N THR A 248 4.57 17.90 -4.39
CA THR A 248 3.46 17.36 -5.18
C THR A 248 2.35 16.90 -4.22
N ASN A 249 1.13 16.81 -4.73
CA ASN A 249 -0.02 16.27 -4.01
C ASN A 249 -0.17 16.79 -2.58
N VAL A 250 -0.37 18.11 -2.43
CA VAL A 250 -0.67 18.71 -1.13
C VAL A 250 -2.07 18.30 -0.70
N GLU A 251 -2.18 17.62 0.45
CA GLU A 251 -3.45 17.18 1.03
C GLU A 251 -4.26 18.35 1.59
N GLU A 252 -5.53 18.42 1.22
CA GLU A 252 -6.43 19.44 1.77
C GLU A 252 -6.54 19.31 3.30
N ARG A 253 -6.58 20.44 4.00
CA ARG A 253 -6.66 20.54 5.47
C ARG A 253 -5.47 19.89 6.22
N SER A 254 -4.38 19.61 5.52
CA SER A 254 -3.13 19.12 6.14
C SER A 254 -2.36 20.25 6.82
N PRO A 255 -1.34 19.94 7.63
CA PRO A 255 -0.39 20.92 8.13
C PRO A 255 0.27 21.73 7.02
N ALA A 256 0.61 21.09 5.89
CA ALA A 256 1.18 21.75 4.73
C ALA A 256 0.24 22.78 4.09
N ALA A 257 -1.04 22.42 3.91
CA ALA A 257 -2.05 23.34 3.40
C ALA A 257 -2.26 24.56 4.35
N ALA A 258 -2.18 24.35 5.66
CA ALA A 258 -2.23 25.44 6.65
C ALA A 258 -1.04 26.40 6.53
N LEU A 259 0.13 25.91 6.12
CA LEU A 259 1.32 26.71 5.83
C LEU A 259 1.30 27.32 4.41
N ARG A 260 0.25 27.10 3.64
CA ARG A 260 0.09 27.53 2.24
C ARG A 260 1.14 26.97 1.28
N ILE A 261 1.69 25.81 1.60
CA ILE A 261 2.54 25.05 0.69
C ILE A 261 1.68 24.61 -0.50
N GLN A 262 2.20 24.73 -1.72
CA GLN A 262 1.49 24.44 -2.96
C GLN A 262 2.25 23.42 -3.81
N ASN A 263 1.52 22.78 -4.71
CA ASN A 263 2.13 21.92 -5.73
C ASN A 263 3.03 22.76 -6.62
N GLY A 264 4.25 22.30 -6.85
CA GLY A 264 5.27 23.01 -7.62
C GLY A 264 6.23 23.86 -6.79
N ASP A 265 5.96 24.08 -5.51
CA ASP A 265 6.93 24.69 -4.61
C ASP A 265 8.19 23.81 -4.51
N VAL A 266 9.35 24.43 -4.39
CA VAL A 266 10.62 23.71 -4.19
C VAL A 266 11.12 23.94 -2.78
N ILE A 267 11.20 22.86 -2.00
CA ILE A 267 11.79 22.90 -0.66
C ILE A 267 13.30 22.80 -0.80
N THR A 268 13.99 23.83 -0.35
CA THR A 268 15.45 23.99 -0.42
C THR A 268 16.14 23.82 0.92
N GLY A 269 15.36 23.81 2.00
CA GLY A 269 15.89 23.60 3.36
C GLY A 269 14.81 23.12 4.35
N VAL A 270 15.26 22.47 5.41
CA VAL A 270 14.44 21.99 6.53
C VAL A 270 15.11 22.43 7.81
N ASN A 271 14.42 23.21 8.64
CA ASN A 271 14.94 23.76 9.91
C ASN A 271 16.31 24.47 9.78
N GLY A 272 16.51 25.20 8.67
CA GLY A 272 17.76 25.92 8.36
C GLY A 272 18.90 25.04 7.83
N VAL A 273 18.65 23.75 7.62
CA VAL A 273 19.60 22.83 6.95
C VAL A 273 19.22 22.73 5.48
N ALA A 274 20.14 23.11 4.58
CA ALA A 274 19.90 23.00 3.13
C ALA A 274 19.72 21.54 2.71
N VAL A 275 18.74 21.30 1.81
CA VAL A 275 18.47 19.99 1.22
C VAL A 275 18.58 20.10 -0.29
N SER A 276 19.26 19.14 -0.92
CA SER A 276 19.55 19.13 -2.35
C SER A 276 18.89 17.98 -3.11
N ASN A 277 18.36 16.99 -2.40
CA ASN A 277 17.77 15.76 -2.95
C ASN A 277 16.80 15.13 -1.95
N LEU A 278 16.12 14.06 -2.38
CA LEU A 278 15.14 13.34 -1.56
C LEU A 278 15.75 12.74 -0.29
N ALA A 279 16.97 12.18 -0.37
CA ALA A 279 17.60 11.55 0.78
C ALA A 279 17.88 12.56 1.90
N GLU A 280 18.44 13.73 1.55
CA GLU A 280 18.69 14.82 2.49
C GLU A 280 17.38 15.36 3.08
N PHE A 281 16.36 15.58 2.23
CA PHE A 281 15.06 16.06 2.67
C PHE A 281 14.44 15.12 3.71
N TYR A 282 14.30 13.83 3.39
CA TYR A 282 13.68 12.87 4.29
C TYR A 282 14.52 12.61 5.54
N LEU A 283 15.85 12.67 5.44
CA LEU A 283 16.73 12.55 6.60
C LEU A 283 16.50 13.72 7.58
N GLU A 284 16.43 14.95 7.08
CA GLU A 284 16.16 16.13 7.92
C GLU A 284 14.73 16.11 8.46
N LEU A 285 13.74 15.73 7.64
CA LEU A 285 12.35 15.58 8.06
C LEU A 285 12.21 14.53 9.18
N SER A 286 12.98 13.44 9.15
CA SER A 286 12.93 12.39 10.17
C SER A 286 13.41 12.81 11.56
N LYS A 287 14.19 13.91 11.66
CA LYS A 287 14.70 14.47 12.92
C LYS A 287 13.71 15.39 13.63
N VAL A 288 12.59 15.69 12.96
CA VAL A 288 11.60 16.67 13.47
C VAL A 288 10.73 16.03 14.54
N ASP A 289 10.65 16.67 15.71
CA ASP A 289 9.82 16.21 16.84
C ASP A 289 8.62 17.11 17.15
N LYS A 290 8.76 18.43 17.08
CA LYS A 290 7.71 19.37 17.57
C LYS A 290 7.34 20.48 16.61
N SER A 291 8.29 21.03 15.89
CA SER A 291 8.09 22.14 14.96
C SER A 291 8.97 21.97 13.74
N ILE A 292 8.52 22.44 12.61
CA ILE A 292 9.25 22.39 11.35
C ILE A 292 9.18 23.74 10.66
N ASN A 293 10.29 24.16 10.06
CA ASN A 293 10.37 25.26 9.13
C ASN A 293 10.88 24.73 7.80
N PHE A 294 10.26 25.14 6.71
CA PHE A 294 10.72 24.85 5.36
C PHE A 294 11.23 26.15 4.71
N ASP A 295 12.41 26.06 4.12
CA ASP A 295 12.89 27.10 3.21
C ASP A 295 12.33 26.74 1.82
N ILE A 296 11.47 27.61 1.26
CA ILE A 296 10.71 27.32 0.06
C ILE A 296 11.06 28.33 -1.02
N TYR A 297 11.35 27.82 -2.22
CA TYR A 297 11.37 28.61 -3.45
C TYR A 297 10.03 28.42 -4.15
N SER A 298 9.23 29.49 -4.21
CA SER A 298 7.95 29.52 -4.92
C SER A 298 8.11 30.27 -6.25
N ASN A 299 7.67 29.64 -7.33
CA ASN A 299 7.72 30.25 -8.64
C ASN A 299 6.46 31.08 -8.86
N GLY A 300 6.50 32.36 -8.48
CA GLY A 300 5.40 33.29 -8.80
C GLY A 300 4.84 34.14 -7.66
N GLY A 301 5.58 34.42 -6.59
CA GLY A 301 5.08 35.33 -5.61
C GLY A 301 6.09 35.82 -4.65
#